data_077996c63acda6948de2de3b254eec63
#
_entry.id   077996c63acda6948de2de3b254eec63
#
_cell.length_a   1.000
_cell.length_b   1.000
_cell.length_c   1.000
_cell.angle_alpha   90.00
_cell.angle_beta   90.00
_cell.angle_gamma   90.00
#
_symmetry.space_group_name_H-M   'P 1'
#
loop_
_entity.id
_entity.type
_entity.pdbx_description
1 polymer ?
#
loop_
_entity_poly.entity_id
_entity_poly.type
_entity_poly.pdbx_seq_one_letter_code
_entity_poly.pdbx_strand_id
1 'polypeptide(L)'
;MKRLMGLLLALALLCPCLALAETAGPRTEAGWQVAAYLDEAGVNYQLDTSTEYDVFIRAFTPSEAEGVESIIVGALVSDERVALETGTLVTADMTDMAALYQALNAINAEAAFVRFVLNTNDGSVIARMDLPVLGDEDFGYVVERCMLVAASAVDDSYNALAALA
;
A
#
# COMPACT_ATOMS: atom_id res chain seq x y z
N MET A 1 -12.32 57.09 -10.25
CA MET A 1 -12.79 56.16 -9.21
C MET A 1 -13.70 55.01 -9.73
N LYS A 2 -14.38 55.14 -10.88
CA LYS A 2 -15.25 54.04 -11.40
C LYS A 2 -14.52 52.88 -12.07
N ARG A 3 -13.24 53.01 -12.44
CA ARG A 3 -12.45 51.91 -13.08
C ARG A 3 -11.72 51.00 -12.09
N LEU A 4 -11.57 51.40 -10.83
CA LEU A 4 -10.94 50.55 -9.80
C LEU A 4 -11.91 49.54 -9.18
N MET A 5 -13.22 49.86 -9.20
CA MET A 5 -14.25 48.98 -8.65
C MET A 5 -14.54 47.75 -9.55
N GLY A 6 -14.32 47.89 -10.87
CA GLY A 6 -14.46 46.79 -11.84
C GLY A 6 -13.37 45.74 -11.73
N LEU A 7 -12.16 46.13 -11.30
CA LEU A 7 -11.04 45.20 -11.20
C LEU A 7 -11.11 44.31 -9.93
N LEU A 8 -11.69 44.83 -8.85
CA LEU A 8 -11.90 44.11 -7.61
C LEU A 8 -13.03 43.06 -7.72
N LEU A 9 -14.05 43.33 -8.56
CA LEU A 9 -15.13 42.40 -8.79
C LEU A 9 -14.71 41.22 -9.71
N ALA A 10 -13.80 41.49 -10.66
CA ALA A 10 -13.26 40.45 -11.55
C ALA A 10 -12.26 39.51 -10.82
N LEU A 11 -11.59 39.99 -9.79
CA LEU A 11 -10.68 39.16 -9.01
C LEU A 11 -11.41 38.21 -8.04
N ALA A 12 -12.62 38.58 -7.63
CA ALA A 12 -13.47 37.73 -6.77
C ALA A 12 -14.13 36.57 -7.53
N LEU A 13 -14.25 36.69 -8.88
CA LEU A 13 -14.81 35.63 -9.74
C LEU A 13 -13.77 34.63 -10.28
N LEU A 14 -12.49 34.91 -10.05
CA LEU A 14 -11.36 34.03 -10.38
C LEU A 14 -10.83 33.23 -9.19
N CYS A 15 -11.56 33.21 -8.06
CA CYS A 15 -11.35 32.20 -7.07
C CYS A 15 -11.83 30.88 -7.71
N PRO A 16 -10.93 30.00 -8.20
CA PRO A 16 -11.37 28.65 -8.51
C PRO A 16 -11.99 28.16 -7.21
N CYS A 17 -13.24 27.70 -7.27
CA CYS A 17 -13.72 26.74 -6.31
C CYS A 17 -12.67 25.62 -6.32
N LEU A 18 -11.70 25.71 -5.42
CA LEU A 18 -11.13 24.53 -4.84
C LEU A 18 -12.34 23.84 -4.18
N ALA A 19 -13.11 23.11 -4.98
CA ALA A 19 -13.86 22.01 -4.47
C ALA A 19 -12.78 21.19 -3.76
N LEU A 20 -12.70 21.34 -2.45
CA LEU A 20 -12.18 20.31 -1.58
C LEU A 20 -13.00 19.08 -2.03
N ALA A 21 -12.41 18.25 -2.88
CA ALA A 21 -12.89 16.90 -3.05
C ALA A 21 -12.89 16.40 -1.60
N GLU A 22 -14.08 16.30 -1.01
CA GLU A 22 -14.24 15.52 0.22
C GLU A 22 -13.60 14.20 -0.13
N THR A 23 -12.43 13.94 0.43
CA THR A 23 -11.82 12.63 0.34
C THR A 23 -12.84 11.72 1.00
N ALA A 24 -13.57 10.96 0.18
CA ALA A 24 -14.56 10.03 0.67
C ALA A 24 -13.84 9.16 1.71
N GLY A 25 -14.38 9.14 2.94
CA GLY A 25 -13.83 8.30 4.01
C GLY A 25 -13.97 6.80 3.65
N PRO A 26 -13.46 5.90 4.49
CA PRO A 26 -13.63 4.47 4.32
C PRO A 26 -15.09 4.06 4.14
N ARG A 27 -15.34 2.99 3.43
CA ARG A 27 -16.69 2.46 3.15
C ARG A 27 -17.10 1.36 4.12
N THR A 28 -16.12 0.63 4.66
CA THR A 28 -16.31 -0.52 5.53
C THR A 28 -16.14 -0.13 6.99
N GLU A 29 -16.77 -0.87 7.92
CA GLU A 29 -16.58 -0.64 9.35
C GLU A 29 -15.12 -0.92 9.75
N ALA A 30 -14.53 -2.00 9.21
CA ALA A 30 -13.12 -2.31 9.39
C ALA A 30 -12.20 -1.20 8.88
N GLY A 31 -12.52 -0.59 7.72
CA GLY A 31 -11.79 0.54 7.16
C GLY A 31 -11.82 1.76 8.09
N TRP A 32 -12.96 2.07 8.71
CA TRP A 32 -13.04 3.16 9.68
C TRP A 32 -12.18 2.92 10.92
N GLN A 33 -12.10 1.68 11.42
CA GLN A 33 -11.20 1.34 12.54
C GLN A 33 -9.74 1.53 12.17
N VAL A 34 -9.33 1.12 10.96
CA VAL A 34 -7.96 1.35 10.45
C VAL A 34 -7.66 2.83 10.31
N ALA A 35 -8.56 3.61 9.69
CA ALA A 35 -8.37 5.05 9.52
C ALA A 35 -8.26 5.77 10.88
N ALA A 36 -9.16 5.48 11.80
CA ALA A 36 -9.16 6.09 13.13
C ALA A 36 -7.84 5.85 13.87
N TYR A 37 -7.32 4.61 13.84
CA TYR A 37 -6.04 4.29 14.45
C TYR A 37 -4.87 5.03 13.78
N LEU A 38 -4.79 5.02 12.43
CA LEU A 38 -3.71 5.66 11.70
C LEU A 38 -3.69 7.18 11.93
N ASP A 39 -4.86 7.81 11.98
CA ASP A 39 -5.04 9.24 12.26
C ASP A 39 -4.59 9.59 13.70
N GLU A 40 -5.03 8.80 14.70
CA GLU A 40 -4.65 8.99 16.10
C GLU A 40 -3.14 8.79 16.31
N ALA A 41 -2.55 7.79 15.65
CA ALA A 41 -1.13 7.52 15.70
C ALA A 41 -0.27 8.52 14.89
N GLY A 42 -0.89 9.44 14.14
CA GLY A 42 -0.20 10.40 13.28
C GLY A 42 0.54 9.75 12.12
N VAL A 43 0.05 8.61 11.65
CA VAL A 43 0.64 7.84 10.55
C VAL A 43 0.17 8.38 9.22
N ASN A 44 1.11 8.74 8.32
CA ASN A 44 0.75 9.17 6.98
C ASN A 44 0.36 7.98 6.10
N TYR A 45 -0.79 8.08 5.43
CA TYR A 45 -1.28 7.12 4.47
C TYR A 45 -2.05 7.81 3.35
N GLN A 46 -2.27 7.10 2.24
CA GLN A 46 -3.24 7.45 1.22
C GLN A 46 -4.39 6.46 1.28
N LEU A 47 -5.62 6.94 1.14
CA LEU A 47 -6.82 6.11 1.07
C LEU A 47 -7.35 6.12 -0.36
N ASP A 48 -7.49 4.94 -0.97
CA ASP A 48 -8.18 4.74 -2.23
C ASP A 48 -9.45 3.90 -2.00
N THR A 49 -10.59 4.48 -2.33
CA THR A 49 -11.92 3.86 -2.26
C THR A 49 -12.53 3.64 -3.64
N SER A 50 -11.74 3.67 -4.70
CA SER A 50 -12.21 3.48 -6.07
C SER A 50 -12.58 2.03 -6.40
N THR A 51 -12.10 1.07 -5.60
CA THR A 51 -12.38 -0.37 -5.72
C THR A 51 -13.48 -0.80 -4.74
N GLU A 52 -13.74 -2.10 -4.66
CA GLU A 52 -14.63 -2.69 -3.64
C GLU A 52 -14.03 -2.72 -2.24
N TYR A 53 -12.71 -2.48 -2.10
CA TYR A 53 -11.97 -2.43 -0.85
C TYR A 53 -11.69 -0.98 -0.45
N ASP A 54 -11.49 -0.74 0.85
CA ASP A 54 -10.78 0.43 1.35
C ASP A 54 -9.29 0.13 1.31
N VAL A 55 -8.54 0.81 0.43
CA VAL A 55 -7.12 0.55 0.23
C VAL A 55 -6.29 1.61 0.94
N PHE A 56 -5.64 1.24 2.03
CA PHE A 56 -4.69 2.08 2.77
C PHE A 56 -3.29 1.86 2.23
N ILE A 57 -2.67 2.90 1.67
CA ILE A 57 -1.37 2.81 1.00
C ILE A 57 -0.34 3.56 1.82
N ARG A 58 0.78 2.90 2.13
CA ARG A 58 1.92 3.48 2.84
C ARG A 58 3.22 3.24 2.11
N ALA A 59 4.13 4.22 2.20
CA ALA A 59 5.49 4.12 1.74
C ALA A 59 6.43 3.95 2.93
N PHE A 60 7.39 3.04 2.83
CA PHE A 60 8.41 2.75 3.82
C PHE A 60 9.79 2.96 3.21
N THR A 61 10.70 3.56 3.98
CA THR A 61 12.09 3.72 3.54
C THR A 61 12.85 2.42 3.81
N PRO A 62 13.41 1.77 2.77
CA PRO A 62 14.20 0.57 2.95
C PRO A 62 15.55 0.87 3.61
N SER A 63 16.14 -0.12 4.26
CA SER A 63 17.48 -0.05 4.85
C SER A 63 18.48 -1.01 4.21
N GLU A 64 18.01 -2.14 3.66
CA GLU A 64 18.81 -3.22 3.09
C GLU A 64 18.61 -3.39 1.58
N ALA A 65 17.44 -3.00 1.03
CA ALA A 65 17.09 -3.14 -0.38
C ALA A 65 17.87 -2.13 -1.23
N GLU A 66 18.86 -2.62 -1.97
CA GLU A 66 19.73 -1.78 -2.81
C GLU A 66 18.98 -1.20 -4.02
N GLY A 67 19.10 0.11 -4.22
CA GLY A 67 18.53 0.80 -5.38
C GLY A 67 17.02 1.05 -5.30
N VAL A 68 16.39 0.80 -4.14
CA VAL A 68 14.97 1.04 -3.90
C VAL A 68 14.79 2.31 -3.07
N GLU A 69 14.03 3.28 -3.59
CA GLU A 69 13.75 4.52 -2.87
C GLU A 69 12.67 4.35 -1.80
N SER A 70 11.66 3.51 -2.08
CA SER A 70 10.57 3.24 -1.14
C SER A 70 9.91 1.89 -1.43
N ILE A 71 9.45 1.22 -0.37
CA ILE A 71 8.62 0.03 -0.42
C ILE A 71 7.17 0.48 -0.19
N ILE A 72 6.31 0.22 -1.17
CA ILE A 72 4.89 0.58 -1.09
C ILE A 72 4.10 -0.65 -0.67
N VAL A 73 3.34 -0.53 0.43
CA VAL A 73 2.45 -1.57 0.93
C VAL A 73 1.01 -1.03 0.93
N GLY A 74 0.11 -1.77 0.31
CA GLY A 74 -1.33 -1.53 0.34
C GLY A 74 -2.01 -2.51 1.29
N ALA A 75 -2.91 -2.03 2.15
CA ALA A 75 -3.84 -2.85 2.92
C ALA A 75 -5.22 -2.72 2.27
N LEU A 76 -5.69 -3.80 1.64
CA LEU A 76 -7.00 -3.92 1.02
C LEU A 76 -7.98 -4.44 2.09
N VAL A 77 -8.77 -3.53 2.65
CA VAL A 77 -9.63 -3.78 3.81
C VAL A 77 -11.07 -3.99 3.36
N SER A 78 -11.67 -5.09 3.79
CA SER A 78 -13.11 -5.35 3.73
C SER A 78 -13.61 -5.75 5.13
N ASP A 79 -14.93 -5.91 5.30
CA ASP A 79 -15.48 -6.35 6.60
C ASP A 79 -15.20 -7.83 6.92
N GLU A 80 -14.65 -8.60 5.96
CA GLU A 80 -14.37 -10.03 6.14
C GLU A 80 -12.87 -10.33 6.30
N ARG A 81 -12.01 -9.56 5.58
CA ARG A 81 -10.57 -9.81 5.55
C ARG A 81 -9.78 -8.57 5.21
N VAL A 82 -8.50 -8.61 5.53
CA VAL A 82 -7.48 -7.69 5.01
C VAL A 82 -6.47 -8.47 4.19
N ALA A 83 -6.21 -8.02 2.97
CA ALA A 83 -5.07 -8.47 2.18
C ALA A 83 -4.03 -7.35 2.17
N LEU A 84 -2.81 -7.66 2.61
CA LEU A 84 -1.67 -6.76 2.46
C LEU A 84 -0.92 -7.15 1.19
N GLU A 85 -0.69 -6.19 0.32
CA GLU A 85 -0.01 -6.44 -0.95
C GLU A 85 0.96 -5.30 -1.27
N THR A 86 2.06 -5.65 -1.93
CA THR A 86 2.92 -4.65 -2.57
C THR A 86 2.56 -4.49 -4.03
N GLY A 87 3.07 -3.44 -4.68
CA GLY A 87 3.18 -3.43 -6.13
C GLY A 87 4.17 -4.50 -6.61
N THR A 88 4.40 -4.57 -7.92
CA THR A 88 5.43 -5.43 -8.50
C THR A 88 6.80 -5.04 -7.94
N LEU A 89 7.44 -5.99 -7.25
CA LEU A 89 8.78 -5.82 -6.69
C LEU A 89 9.84 -6.04 -7.75
N VAL A 90 9.72 -7.13 -8.49
CA VAL A 90 10.61 -7.50 -9.61
C VAL A 90 9.77 -8.19 -10.70
N THR A 91 10.31 -8.21 -11.92
CA THR A 91 9.79 -9.07 -13.00
C THR A 91 10.81 -10.16 -13.24
N ALA A 92 10.48 -11.39 -12.86
CA ALA A 92 11.37 -12.52 -12.89
C ALA A 92 11.56 -13.07 -14.30
N ASP A 93 12.76 -13.58 -14.60
CA ASP A 93 13.03 -14.34 -15.82
C ASP A 93 12.32 -15.70 -15.75
N MET A 94 11.34 -15.92 -16.62
CA MET A 94 10.55 -17.14 -16.67
C MET A 94 11.11 -18.22 -17.63
N THR A 95 12.34 -18.07 -18.12
CA THR A 95 12.92 -19.05 -19.07
C THR A 95 13.17 -20.41 -18.43
N ASP A 96 13.47 -20.47 -17.12
CA ASP A 96 13.57 -21.70 -16.33
C ASP A 96 12.63 -21.64 -15.10
N MET A 97 11.38 -22.02 -15.32
CA MET A 97 10.36 -22.01 -14.27
C MET A 97 10.70 -22.92 -13.08
N ALA A 98 11.44 -24.01 -13.28
CA ALA A 98 11.77 -24.92 -12.20
C ALA A 98 12.80 -24.29 -11.26
N ALA A 99 13.84 -23.68 -11.81
CA ALA A 99 14.83 -22.93 -11.03
C ALA A 99 14.20 -21.72 -10.34
N LEU A 100 13.31 -20.97 -11.04
CA LEU A 100 12.59 -19.83 -10.48
C LEU A 100 11.74 -20.21 -9.27
N TYR A 101 10.94 -21.27 -9.37
CA TYR A 101 10.14 -21.75 -8.23
C TYR A 101 11.00 -22.23 -7.06
N GLN A 102 12.14 -22.89 -7.34
CA GLN A 102 13.04 -23.33 -6.29
C GLN A 102 13.64 -22.13 -5.55
N ALA A 103 14.09 -21.09 -6.27
CA ALA A 103 14.64 -19.89 -5.69
C ALA A 103 13.59 -19.11 -4.89
N LEU A 104 12.38 -18.93 -5.45
CA LEU A 104 11.29 -18.23 -4.76
C LEU A 104 10.83 -18.98 -3.49
N ASN A 105 10.81 -20.32 -3.52
CA ASN A 105 10.51 -21.12 -2.34
C ASN A 105 11.59 -20.98 -1.26
N ALA A 106 12.87 -20.86 -1.64
CA ALA A 106 13.95 -20.61 -0.67
C ALA A 106 13.77 -19.24 0.01
N ILE A 107 13.46 -18.19 -0.75
CA ILE A 107 13.17 -16.86 -0.19
C ILE A 107 11.95 -16.93 0.74
N ASN A 108 10.89 -17.60 0.33
CA ASN A 108 9.67 -17.76 1.14
C ASN A 108 9.89 -18.58 2.41
N ALA A 109 10.91 -19.44 2.46
CA ALA A 109 11.23 -20.22 3.67
C ALA A 109 11.81 -19.34 4.78
N GLU A 110 12.50 -18.26 4.41
CA GLU A 110 13.10 -17.31 5.36
C GLU A 110 12.09 -16.21 5.78
N ALA A 111 11.08 -15.93 4.95
CA ALA A 111 10.09 -14.88 5.22
C ALA A 111 8.99 -15.39 6.15
N ALA A 112 8.91 -14.82 7.37
CA ALA A 112 7.82 -15.11 8.29
C ALA A 112 6.56 -14.32 7.89
N PHE A 113 5.38 -14.99 7.88
CA PHE A 113 4.05 -14.42 7.63
C PHE A 113 3.79 -13.86 6.23
N VAL A 114 4.81 -13.39 5.53
CA VAL A 114 4.73 -12.85 4.16
C VAL A 114 4.99 -13.96 3.15
N ARG A 115 4.36 -13.89 1.98
CA ARG A 115 4.65 -14.76 0.84
C ARG A 115 4.95 -13.92 -0.38
N PHE A 116 6.03 -14.25 -1.05
CA PHE A 116 6.33 -13.71 -2.37
C PHE A 116 5.65 -14.59 -3.42
N VAL A 117 4.77 -13.97 -4.19
CA VAL A 117 3.87 -14.64 -5.13
C VAL A 117 4.24 -14.25 -6.55
N LEU A 118 4.48 -15.25 -7.40
CA LEU A 118 4.74 -15.06 -8.81
C LEU A 118 3.43 -15.06 -9.61
N ASN A 119 3.22 -14.03 -10.40
CA ASN A 119 2.22 -14.03 -11.45
C ASN A 119 2.83 -14.69 -12.71
N THR A 120 2.37 -15.87 -13.05
CA THR A 120 2.91 -16.63 -14.20
C THR A 120 2.50 -16.09 -15.57
N ASN A 121 1.64 -15.06 -15.64
CA ASN A 121 1.26 -14.44 -16.90
C ASN A 121 2.29 -13.40 -17.38
N ASP A 122 2.93 -12.70 -16.44
CA ASP A 122 3.82 -11.57 -16.74
C ASP A 122 5.16 -11.59 -15.99
N GLY A 123 5.38 -12.59 -15.15
CA GLY A 123 6.60 -12.72 -14.35
C GLY A 123 6.68 -11.79 -13.15
N SER A 124 5.64 -10.98 -12.87
CA SER A 124 5.68 -10.10 -11.73
C SER A 124 5.66 -10.86 -10.40
N VAL A 125 6.50 -10.42 -9.46
CA VAL A 125 6.56 -10.93 -8.09
C VAL A 125 6.08 -9.84 -7.15
N ILE A 126 5.11 -10.16 -6.31
CA ILE A 126 4.58 -9.29 -5.25
C ILE A 126 4.77 -9.95 -3.89
N ALA A 127 4.82 -9.15 -2.83
CA ALA A 127 4.67 -9.66 -1.46
C ALA A 127 3.20 -9.61 -1.06
N ARG A 128 2.73 -10.65 -0.36
CA ARG A 128 1.35 -10.78 0.10
C ARG A 128 1.26 -11.37 1.50
N MET A 129 0.29 -10.87 2.28
CA MET A 129 -0.13 -11.41 3.57
C MET A 129 -1.65 -11.27 3.68
N ASP A 130 -2.34 -12.30 4.16
CA ASP A 130 -3.79 -12.25 4.41
C ASP A 130 -4.05 -12.32 5.92
N LEU A 131 -4.97 -11.50 6.40
CA LEU A 131 -5.39 -11.41 7.79
C LEU A 131 -6.91 -11.50 7.89
N PRO A 132 -7.44 -12.23 8.88
CA PRO A 132 -8.87 -12.14 9.19
C PRO A 132 -9.18 -10.78 9.82
N VAL A 133 -10.39 -10.27 9.61
CA VAL A 133 -10.90 -9.14 10.39
C VAL A 133 -11.19 -9.64 11.80
N LEU A 134 -10.52 -9.05 12.77
CA LEU A 134 -10.77 -9.29 14.19
C LEU A 134 -11.62 -8.11 14.65
N GLY A 135 -12.83 -8.38 15.12
CA GLY A 135 -13.75 -7.34 15.57
C GLY A 135 -13.41 -6.79 16.96
N ASP A 136 -12.13 -6.42 17.17
CA ASP A 136 -11.63 -5.85 18.41
C ASP A 136 -11.13 -4.42 18.21
N GLU A 137 -10.97 -3.69 19.32
CA GLU A 137 -10.57 -2.28 19.35
C GLU A 137 -9.16 -2.05 18.81
N ASP A 138 -8.30 -3.08 18.78
CA ASP A 138 -6.90 -2.99 18.35
C ASP A 138 -6.70 -3.32 16.86
N PHE A 139 -7.78 -3.53 16.10
CA PHE A 139 -7.68 -3.98 14.70
C PHE A 139 -6.84 -3.05 13.82
N GLY A 140 -7.00 -1.73 13.94
CA GLY A 140 -6.20 -0.75 13.21
C GLY A 140 -4.70 -0.86 13.51
N TYR A 141 -4.35 -1.06 14.80
CA TYR A 141 -2.98 -1.32 15.23
C TYR A 141 -2.41 -2.60 14.59
N VAL A 142 -3.20 -3.68 14.58
CA VAL A 142 -2.76 -4.96 13.97
C VAL A 142 -2.47 -4.78 12.48
N VAL A 143 -3.34 -4.09 11.73
CA VAL A 143 -3.14 -3.82 10.31
C VAL A 143 -1.85 -3.00 10.09
N GLU A 144 -1.65 -1.94 10.86
CA GLU A 144 -0.44 -1.10 10.78
C GLU A 144 0.83 -1.91 11.06
N ARG A 145 0.84 -2.74 12.10
CA ARG A 145 1.98 -3.60 12.43
C ARG A 145 2.26 -4.63 11.33
N CYS A 146 1.22 -5.17 10.71
CA CYS A 146 1.37 -6.10 9.60
C CYS A 146 1.90 -5.41 8.34
N MET A 147 1.53 -4.14 8.06
CA MET A 147 2.15 -3.36 6.99
C MET A 147 3.65 -3.17 7.22
N LEU A 148 4.08 -2.89 8.47
CA LEU A 148 5.49 -2.80 8.84
C LEU A 148 6.21 -4.15 8.65
N VAL A 149 5.60 -5.27 9.06
CA VAL A 149 6.16 -6.62 8.85
C VAL A 149 6.30 -6.93 7.36
N ALA A 150 5.30 -6.58 6.53
CA ALA A 150 5.38 -6.78 5.10
C ALA A 150 6.49 -5.95 4.46
N ALA A 151 6.64 -4.68 4.86
CA ALA A 151 7.71 -3.82 4.38
C ALA A 151 9.10 -4.33 4.78
N SER A 152 9.27 -4.78 6.05
CA SER A 152 10.53 -5.36 6.52
C SER A 152 10.88 -6.65 5.77
N ALA A 153 9.91 -7.54 5.55
CA ALA A 153 10.16 -8.78 4.80
C ALA A 153 10.60 -8.51 3.36
N VAL A 154 10.04 -7.46 2.72
CA VAL A 154 10.48 -7.02 1.40
C VAL A 154 11.90 -6.46 1.46
N ASP A 155 12.20 -5.57 2.42
CA ASP A 155 13.53 -4.96 2.59
C ASP A 155 14.61 -6.04 2.74
N ASP A 156 14.39 -7.01 3.63
CA ASP A 156 15.31 -8.13 3.89
C ASP A 156 15.50 -9.05 2.67
N SER A 157 14.45 -9.23 1.84
CA SER A 157 14.45 -10.20 0.74
C SER A 157 14.73 -9.59 -0.63
N TYR A 158 14.69 -8.25 -0.76
CA TYR A 158 14.69 -7.59 -2.08
C TYR A 158 15.88 -7.94 -2.95
N ASN A 159 17.10 -7.97 -2.38
CA ASN A 159 18.30 -8.25 -3.15
C ASN A 159 18.29 -9.69 -3.71
N ALA A 160 17.72 -10.65 -2.96
CA ALA A 160 17.51 -12.01 -3.44
C ALA A 160 16.41 -12.09 -4.52
N LEU A 161 15.33 -11.29 -4.38
CA LEU A 161 14.29 -11.18 -5.41
C LEU A 161 14.82 -10.54 -6.68
N ALA A 162 15.63 -9.48 -6.58
CA ALA A 162 16.23 -8.81 -7.74
C ALA A 162 17.14 -9.73 -8.57
N ALA A 163 17.71 -10.75 -7.94
CA ALA A 163 18.50 -11.76 -8.65
C ALA A 163 17.65 -12.74 -9.49
N LEU A 164 16.31 -12.67 -9.41
CA LEU A 164 15.38 -13.49 -10.22
C LEU A 164 15.02 -12.81 -11.56
N ALA A 165 15.37 -11.51 -11.73
CA ALA A 165 15.01 -10.68 -12.89
C ALA A 165 15.87 -11.00 -14.14
#